data_d723273a412eb55889b957fd1b53c79f
#
_entry.id   d723273a412eb55889b957fd1b53c79f
#
_cell.length_a   1.000
_cell.length_b   1.000
_cell.length_c   1.000
_cell.angle_alpha   90.00
_cell.angle_beta   90.00
_cell.angle_gamma   90.00
#
_symmetry.space_group_name_H-M   'P 1'
#
loop_
_entity.id
_entity.type
_entity.pdbx_description
1 polymer ?
#
loop_
_entity_poly.entity_id
_entity_poly.type
_entity_poly.pdbx_seq_one_letter_code
_entity_poly.pdbx_strand_id
1 'polypeptide(L)'
;MDIFYINLAKQIHRREFVERNFAAVRRPGWGLSRIDAVTAAAARDMPGRIKDTEKACFQSHLRAVEKAQHAAGHVLIAEDDMLLGEGSLPAVQGALAGIAEDDWDILFTDLIIPNAGPMANFYMLRQRLALSGGSQLIDLGNLNFAGATAYIVNHRTRRKVLQALADGSPLDLPYDLQLRKLIRSKILRGHVIVPFPTSVSAFADTSQIQETNLADAVWTAFRRLTWLERDIDAAMKPLAIQKAEPGAEAFARLLTAMQSADYKKK
;
A
#
# COMPACT_ATOMS: atom_id res chain seq x y z
N MET A 1 -5.98 3.16 17.79
CA MET A 1 -6.05 3.40 16.32
C MET A 1 -6.81 2.26 15.67
N ASP A 2 -7.65 2.56 14.68
CA ASP A 2 -8.45 1.54 14.01
C ASP A 2 -7.84 1.17 12.66
N ILE A 3 -7.98 -0.10 12.29
CA ILE A 3 -7.71 -0.62 10.95
C ILE A 3 -9.05 -0.95 10.31
N PHE A 4 -9.34 -0.33 9.17
CA PHE A 4 -10.49 -0.66 8.34
C PHE A 4 -10.02 -1.44 7.11
N TYR A 5 -10.37 -2.72 7.03
CA TYR A 5 -10.01 -3.52 5.87
C TYR A 5 -11.19 -3.71 4.91
N ILE A 6 -10.95 -3.48 3.64
CA ILE A 6 -11.93 -3.56 2.56
C ILE A 6 -11.96 -5.00 2.05
N ASN A 7 -13.13 -5.64 2.08
CA ASN A 7 -13.25 -7.03 1.63
C ASN A 7 -14.61 -7.29 1.00
N LEU A 8 -14.63 -7.96 -0.15
CA LEU A 8 -15.84 -8.47 -0.77
C LEU A 8 -16.45 -9.59 0.08
N ALA A 9 -17.77 -9.56 0.33
CA ALA A 9 -18.46 -10.53 1.18
C ALA A 9 -18.20 -12.00 0.77
N LYS A 10 -18.05 -12.25 -0.54
CA LYS A 10 -17.77 -13.59 -1.10
C LYS A 10 -16.32 -14.06 -0.91
N GLN A 11 -15.39 -13.16 -0.57
CA GLN A 11 -13.96 -13.46 -0.39
C GLN A 11 -13.66 -13.88 1.06
N ILE A 12 -14.26 -14.99 1.51
CA ILE A 12 -14.18 -15.47 2.90
C ILE A 12 -12.74 -15.79 3.29
N HIS A 13 -11.97 -16.47 2.43
CA HIS A 13 -10.59 -16.86 2.75
C HIS A 13 -9.66 -15.65 2.92
N ARG A 14 -9.84 -14.58 2.12
CA ARG A 14 -9.08 -13.33 2.30
C ARG A 14 -9.45 -12.65 3.62
N ARG A 15 -10.75 -12.63 3.97
CA ARG A 15 -11.21 -12.11 5.26
C ARG A 15 -10.58 -12.86 6.44
N GLU A 16 -10.69 -14.18 6.45
CA GLU A 16 -10.09 -15.03 7.49
C GLU A 16 -8.58 -14.84 7.61
N PHE A 17 -7.90 -14.63 6.48
CA PHE A 17 -6.47 -14.34 6.48
C PHE A 17 -6.17 -13.03 7.19
N VAL A 18 -6.82 -11.92 6.83
CA VAL A 18 -6.60 -10.61 7.46
C VAL A 18 -6.89 -10.66 8.96
N GLU A 19 -8.00 -11.29 9.36
CA GLU A 19 -8.40 -11.41 10.76
C GLU A 19 -7.39 -12.24 11.58
N ARG A 20 -6.90 -13.36 11.03
CA ARG A 20 -5.85 -14.17 11.68
C ARG A 20 -4.51 -13.45 11.72
N ASN A 21 -4.11 -12.81 10.63
CA ASN A 21 -2.86 -12.07 10.58
C ASN A 21 -2.85 -10.91 11.59
N PHE A 22 -3.95 -10.15 11.67
CA PHE A 22 -4.07 -9.09 12.68
C PHE A 22 -4.05 -9.66 14.12
N ALA A 23 -4.78 -10.74 14.38
CA ALA A 23 -4.82 -11.37 15.70
C ALA A 23 -3.44 -11.80 16.20
N ALA A 24 -2.58 -12.28 15.28
CA ALA A 24 -1.21 -12.70 15.59
C ALA A 24 -0.29 -11.54 16.02
N VAL A 25 -0.52 -10.32 15.49
CA VAL A 25 0.35 -9.16 15.73
C VAL A 25 -0.32 -8.03 16.53
N ARG A 26 -1.56 -8.25 16.98
CA ARG A 26 -2.39 -7.26 17.67
C ARG A 26 -1.66 -6.63 18.85
N ARG A 27 -1.83 -5.32 19.00
CA ARG A 27 -1.33 -4.52 20.13
C ARG A 27 -2.49 -3.84 20.85
N PRO A 28 -2.34 -3.52 22.15
CA PRO A 28 -3.33 -2.72 22.87
C PRO A 28 -3.61 -1.39 22.14
N GLY A 29 -4.87 -0.99 22.15
CA GLY A 29 -5.30 0.25 21.48
C GLY A 29 -5.49 0.14 19.96
N TRP A 30 -5.32 -1.05 19.35
CA TRP A 30 -5.60 -1.31 17.94
C TRP A 30 -6.87 -2.14 17.76
N GLY A 31 -7.77 -1.65 16.92
CA GLY A 31 -8.99 -2.32 16.49
C GLY A 31 -8.94 -2.74 15.04
N LEU A 32 -9.68 -3.79 14.66
CA LEU A 32 -9.86 -4.21 13.27
C LEU A 32 -11.35 -4.23 12.93
N SER A 33 -11.75 -3.61 11.83
CA SER A 33 -13.13 -3.58 11.36
C SER A 33 -13.22 -3.77 9.87
N ARG A 34 -14.17 -4.59 9.41
CA ARG A 34 -14.42 -4.82 7.99
C ARG A 34 -15.24 -3.70 7.37
N ILE A 35 -14.89 -3.35 6.14
CA ILE A 35 -15.66 -2.51 5.23
C ILE A 35 -16.17 -3.40 4.10
N ASP A 36 -17.47 -3.39 3.88
CA ASP A 36 -18.06 -4.09 2.75
C ASP A 36 -17.65 -3.42 1.44
N ALA A 37 -16.86 -4.15 0.65
CA ALA A 37 -16.43 -3.67 -0.66
C ALA A 37 -17.59 -3.58 -1.64
N VAL A 38 -17.54 -2.58 -2.52
CA VAL A 38 -18.45 -2.43 -3.65
C VAL A 38 -18.14 -3.49 -4.70
N THR A 39 -19.14 -4.10 -5.28
CA THR A 39 -18.93 -5.05 -6.38
C THR A 39 -18.84 -4.32 -7.73
N ALA A 40 -18.14 -4.91 -8.71
CA ALA A 40 -18.09 -4.36 -10.07
C ALA A 40 -19.49 -4.16 -10.68
N ALA A 41 -20.43 -5.08 -10.41
CA ALA A 41 -21.81 -4.96 -10.86
C ALA A 41 -22.50 -3.72 -10.29
N ALA A 42 -22.27 -3.39 -9.02
CA ALA A 42 -22.84 -2.20 -8.39
C ALA A 42 -22.17 -0.88 -8.85
N ALA A 43 -20.98 -0.95 -9.42
CA ALA A 43 -20.26 0.21 -9.91
C ALA A 43 -20.42 0.47 -11.42
N ARG A 44 -21.10 -0.44 -12.15
CA ARG A 44 -21.21 -0.42 -13.62
C ARG A 44 -21.73 0.91 -14.18
N ASP A 45 -22.79 1.42 -13.61
CA ASP A 45 -23.48 2.62 -14.10
C ASP A 45 -22.87 3.93 -13.55
N MET A 46 -21.80 3.86 -12.77
CA MET A 46 -21.11 5.05 -12.29
C MET A 46 -20.39 5.75 -13.44
N PRO A 47 -20.49 7.10 -13.54
CA PRO A 47 -19.83 7.85 -14.60
C PRO A 47 -18.30 7.75 -14.49
N GLY A 48 -17.64 7.63 -15.65
CA GLY A 48 -16.16 7.58 -15.74
C GLY A 48 -15.66 6.48 -16.67
N ARG A 49 -14.39 6.61 -17.10
CA ARG A 49 -13.80 5.80 -18.17
C ARG A 49 -13.02 4.57 -17.67
N ILE A 50 -12.73 4.48 -16.37
CA ILE A 50 -12.05 3.32 -15.82
C ILE A 50 -12.94 2.08 -15.78
N LYS A 51 -12.34 0.89 -15.64
CA LYS A 51 -13.05 -0.39 -15.59
C LYS A 51 -14.02 -0.45 -14.41
N ASP A 52 -15.10 -1.21 -14.50
CA ASP A 52 -16.08 -1.36 -13.41
C ASP A 52 -15.45 -1.90 -12.12
N THR A 53 -14.41 -2.76 -12.23
CA THR A 53 -13.63 -3.24 -11.10
C THR A 53 -12.84 -2.13 -10.41
N GLU A 54 -12.27 -1.20 -11.18
CA GLU A 54 -11.54 -0.03 -10.66
C GLU A 54 -12.49 0.99 -10.05
N LYS A 55 -13.68 1.22 -10.65
CA LYS A 55 -14.75 2.03 -10.05
C LYS A 55 -15.19 1.45 -8.71
N ALA A 56 -15.38 0.13 -8.65
CA ALA A 56 -15.75 -0.57 -7.43
C ALA A 56 -14.70 -0.46 -6.34
N CYS A 57 -13.42 -0.58 -6.69
CA CYS A 57 -12.29 -0.35 -5.80
C CYS A 57 -12.30 1.09 -5.28
N PHE A 58 -12.42 2.09 -6.16
CA PHE A 58 -12.51 3.50 -5.79
C PHE A 58 -13.62 3.76 -4.77
N GLN A 59 -14.82 3.28 -5.04
CA GLN A 59 -15.98 3.46 -4.16
C GLN A 59 -15.82 2.72 -2.83
N SER A 60 -15.12 1.59 -2.82
CA SER A 60 -14.83 0.86 -1.59
C SER A 60 -13.89 1.65 -0.67
N HIS A 61 -12.84 2.24 -1.22
CA HIS A 61 -11.96 3.13 -0.49
C HIS A 61 -12.66 4.41 -0.02
N LEU A 62 -13.51 5.00 -0.87
CA LEU A 62 -14.30 6.18 -0.49
C LEU A 62 -15.20 5.88 0.72
N ARG A 63 -15.92 4.74 0.72
CA ARG A 63 -16.69 4.28 1.89
C ARG A 63 -15.84 4.11 3.15
N ALA A 64 -14.63 3.61 3.01
CA ALA A 64 -13.72 3.47 4.16
C ALA A 64 -13.30 4.84 4.71
N VAL A 65 -13.02 5.81 3.83
CA VAL A 65 -12.71 7.21 4.22
C VAL A 65 -13.94 7.89 4.83
N GLU A 66 -15.14 7.65 4.33
CA GLU A 66 -16.41 8.13 4.92
C GLU A 66 -16.59 7.56 6.34
N LYS A 67 -16.42 6.27 6.53
CA LYS A 67 -16.50 5.64 7.86
C LYS A 67 -15.44 6.19 8.81
N ALA A 68 -14.24 6.49 8.32
CA ALA A 68 -13.17 7.08 9.10
C ALA A 68 -13.52 8.47 9.68
N GLN A 69 -14.53 9.18 9.11
CA GLN A 69 -15.00 10.46 9.69
C GLN A 69 -15.49 10.32 11.14
N HIS A 70 -15.93 9.14 11.54
CA HIS A 70 -16.50 8.84 12.86
C HIS A 70 -15.51 8.19 13.83
N ALA A 71 -14.28 7.91 13.41
CA ALA A 71 -13.26 7.30 14.27
C ALA A 71 -12.69 8.32 15.27
N ALA A 72 -12.24 7.87 16.44
CA ALA A 72 -11.68 8.74 17.47
C ALA A 72 -10.28 9.30 17.10
N GLY A 73 -9.49 8.57 16.30
CA GLY A 73 -8.12 8.93 15.93
C GLY A 73 -7.82 8.69 14.45
N HIS A 74 -6.54 8.56 14.12
CA HIS A 74 -6.12 8.14 12.79
C HIS A 74 -6.65 6.75 12.46
N VAL A 75 -6.93 6.50 11.18
CA VAL A 75 -7.42 5.21 10.68
C VAL A 75 -6.47 4.69 9.61
N LEU A 76 -6.01 3.45 9.77
CA LEU A 76 -5.36 2.71 8.70
C LEU A 76 -6.44 2.05 7.85
N ILE A 77 -6.51 2.41 6.58
CA ILE A 77 -7.38 1.77 5.58
C ILE A 77 -6.55 0.78 4.79
N ALA A 78 -7.05 -0.44 4.62
CA ALA A 78 -6.33 -1.52 3.97
C ALA A 78 -7.22 -2.35 3.04
N GLU A 79 -6.61 -2.97 2.03
CA GLU A 79 -7.22 -4.03 1.23
C GLU A 79 -7.06 -5.40 1.93
N ASP A 80 -7.81 -6.41 1.47
CA ASP A 80 -7.86 -7.73 2.09
C ASP A 80 -6.68 -8.65 1.75
N ASP A 81 -5.64 -8.11 1.12
CA ASP A 81 -4.35 -8.76 0.90
C ASP A 81 -3.19 -8.09 1.65
N MET A 82 -3.48 -7.08 2.47
CA MET A 82 -2.48 -6.50 3.36
C MET A 82 -1.85 -7.56 4.27
N LEU A 83 -0.53 -7.50 4.43
CA LEU A 83 0.25 -8.33 5.34
C LEU A 83 0.87 -7.47 6.44
N LEU A 84 0.62 -7.85 7.69
CA LEU A 84 1.24 -7.29 8.90
C LEU A 84 2.26 -8.28 9.45
N GLY A 85 3.39 -7.78 9.93
CA GLY A 85 4.34 -8.49 10.76
C GLY A 85 4.42 -7.96 12.18
N GLU A 86 5.25 -8.53 13.02
CA GLU A 86 5.37 -8.15 14.45
C GLU A 86 5.81 -6.70 14.65
N GLY A 87 6.67 -6.18 13.76
CA GLY A 87 7.17 -4.81 13.75
C GLY A 87 6.24 -3.80 13.10
N SER A 88 5.19 -4.22 12.39
CA SER A 88 4.34 -3.33 11.58
C SER A 88 3.67 -2.24 12.40
N LEU A 89 2.93 -2.62 13.45
CA LEU A 89 2.19 -1.67 14.28
C LEU A 89 3.12 -0.74 15.09
N PRO A 90 4.22 -1.24 15.71
CA PRO A 90 5.23 -0.37 16.32
C PRO A 90 5.86 0.62 15.35
N ALA A 91 6.19 0.21 14.12
CA ALA A 91 6.77 1.10 13.11
C ALA A 91 5.80 2.21 12.71
N VAL A 92 4.52 1.90 12.55
CA VAL A 92 3.47 2.89 12.31
C VAL A 92 3.37 3.88 13.47
N GLN A 93 3.35 3.40 14.71
CA GLN A 93 3.30 4.27 15.89
C GLN A 93 4.51 5.19 15.99
N GLY A 94 5.71 4.66 15.73
CA GLY A 94 6.94 5.44 15.71
C GLY A 94 6.94 6.52 14.64
N ALA A 95 6.47 6.22 13.43
CA ALA A 95 6.35 7.18 12.34
C ALA A 95 5.36 8.30 12.67
N LEU A 96 4.20 7.96 13.24
CA LEU A 96 3.19 8.93 13.66
C LEU A 96 3.70 9.84 14.78
N ALA A 97 4.49 9.32 15.72
CA ALA A 97 5.11 10.13 16.77
C ALA A 97 6.20 11.08 16.26
N GLY A 98 6.80 10.77 15.10
CA GLY A 98 7.88 11.54 14.49
C GLY A 98 7.44 12.61 13.49
N ILE A 99 6.14 12.76 13.22
CA ILE A 99 5.62 13.75 12.27
C ILE A 99 4.56 14.65 12.94
N ALA A 100 4.65 15.95 12.70
CA ALA A 100 3.62 16.85 13.19
C ALA A 100 2.27 16.59 12.50
N GLU A 101 1.18 16.58 13.26
CA GLU A 101 -0.16 16.24 12.74
C GLU A 101 -0.63 17.15 11.61
N ASP A 102 -0.14 18.37 11.55
CA ASP A 102 -0.50 19.34 10.52
C ASP A 102 0.33 19.21 9.23
N ASP A 103 1.35 18.31 9.20
CA ASP A 103 2.25 18.19 8.05
C ASP A 103 1.86 17.12 7.05
N TRP A 104 0.81 16.35 7.31
CA TRP A 104 0.37 15.27 6.43
C TRP A 104 -1.14 15.08 6.42
N ASP A 105 -1.65 14.56 5.33
CA ASP A 105 -3.04 14.17 5.15
C ASP A 105 -3.19 12.63 5.01
N ILE A 106 -2.24 12.01 4.29
CA ILE A 106 -2.18 10.56 4.04
C ILE A 106 -0.76 10.06 4.27
N LEU A 107 -0.62 8.95 4.99
CA LEU A 107 0.63 8.28 5.24
C LEU A 107 0.55 6.84 4.75
N PHE A 108 1.23 6.54 3.64
CA PHE A 108 1.26 5.19 3.08
C PHE A 108 2.18 4.28 3.89
N THR A 109 1.77 3.05 4.05
CA THR A 109 2.54 2.00 4.73
C THR A 109 3.23 1.06 3.76
N ASP A 110 2.83 1.07 2.49
CA ASP A 110 3.54 0.48 1.36
C ASP A 110 3.12 1.13 0.04
N LEU A 111 3.93 0.99 -1.00
CA LEU A 111 3.71 1.56 -2.32
C LEU A 111 4.31 0.71 -3.44
N ILE A 112 3.78 0.90 -4.63
CA ILE A 112 4.43 0.54 -5.90
C ILE A 112 5.24 1.74 -6.39
N ILE A 113 6.51 1.51 -6.70
CA ILE A 113 7.38 2.51 -7.35
C ILE A 113 7.71 2.00 -8.76
N PRO A 114 7.09 2.56 -9.83
CA PRO A 114 7.21 2.00 -11.17
C PRO A 114 8.56 2.29 -11.85
N ASN A 115 9.32 3.25 -11.35
CA ASN A 115 10.59 3.67 -11.96
C ASN A 115 11.78 2.98 -11.30
N ALA A 116 12.64 2.30 -12.06
CA ALA A 116 13.77 1.50 -11.56
C ALA A 116 14.75 2.29 -10.67
N GLY A 117 15.09 3.53 -11.05
CA GLY A 117 16.01 4.38 -10.26
C GLY A 117 15.47 4.67 -8.84
N PRO A 118 14.28 5.29 -8.71
CA PRO A 118 13.64 5.46 -7.41
C PRO A 118 13.42 4.15 -6.65
N MET A 119 13.03 3.06 -7.33
CA MET A 119 12.89 1.73 -6.72
C MET A 119 14.19 1.26 -6.07
N ALA A 120 15.32 1.39 -6.78
CA ALA A 120 16.64 1.07 -6.25
C ALA A 120 17.00 1.95 -5.02
N ASN A 121 16.72 3.26 -5.10
CA ASN A 121 16.96 4.18 -3.98
C ASN A 121 16.16 3.80 -2.72
N PHE A 122 14.89 3.41 -2.88
CA PHE A 122 14.06 2.94 -1.77
C PHE A 122 14.62 1.66 -1.14
N TYR A 123 15.04 0.71 -1.98
CA TYR A 123 15.68 -0.51 -1.49
C TYR A 123 16.97 -0.22 -0.72
N MET A 124 17.84 0.63 -1.25
CA MET A 124 19.09 1.02 -0.58
C MET A 124 18.83 1.81 0.71
N LEU A 125 17.81 2.66 0.74
CA LEU A 125 17.38 3.35 1.96
C LEU A 125 16.89 2.34 3.00
N ARG A 126 16.03 1.39 2.60
CA ARG A 126 15.56 0.31 3.47
C ARG A 126 16.73 -0.45 4.10
N GLN A 127 17.76 -0.79 3.32
CA GLN A 127 18.93 -1.51 3.85
C GLN A 127 19.67 -0.69 4.91
N ARG A 128 19.89 0.59 4.65
CA ARG A 128 20.54 1.49 5.64
C ARG A 128 19.75 1.61 6.93
N LEU A 129 18.43 1.80 6.82
CA LEU A 129 17.53 1.95 7.97
C LEU A 129 17.41 0.66 8.77
N ALA A 130 17.44 -0.52 8.12
CA ALA A 130 17.44 -1.80 8.81
C ALA A 130 18.68 -2.00 9.70
N LEU A 131 19.83 -1.47 9.31
CA LEU A 131 21.06 -1.54 10.10
C LEU A 131 21.02 -0.59 11.31
N SER A 132 20.32 0.55 11.20
CA SER A 132 20.19 1.54 12.27
C SER A 132 18.99 1.32 13.19
N GLY A 133 18.07 0.41 12.82
CA GLY A 133 16.80 0.19 13.53
C GLY A 133 15.81 1.36 13.40
N GLY A 134 16.01 2.25 12.40
CA GLY A 134 15.19 3.45 12.19
C GLY A 134 14.14 3.34 11.10
N SER A 135 13.32 4.37 11.01
CA SER A 135 12.40 4.61 9.88
C SER A 135 12.52 6.05 9.39
N GLN A 136 12.15 6.28 8.15
CA GLN A 136 12.14 7.62 7.54
C GLN A 136 10.83 7.83 6.79
N LEU A 137 10.31 9.05 6.83
CA LEU A 137 9.18 9.49 6.02
C LEU A 137 9.69 10.13 4.74
N ILE A 138 9.16 9.69 3.60
CA ILE A 138 9.48 10.24 2.28
C ILE A 138 8.26 10.97 1.75
N ASP A 139 8.43 12.24 1.40
CA ASP A 139 7.41 13.06 0.73
C ASP A 139 7.13 12.53 -0.68
N LEU A 140 5.87 12.40 -1.02
CA LEU A 140 5.40 11.84 -2.30
C LEU A 140 5.07 12.90 -3.36
N GLY A 141 5.18 14.18 -3.03
CA GLY A 141 4.76 15.29 -3.90
C GLY A 141 5.41 15.29 -5.29
N ASN A 142 6.64 14.79 -5.40
CA ASN A 142 7.38 14.69 -6.66
C ASN A 142 7.66 13.25 -7.10
N LEU A 143 7.12 12.26 -6.39
CA LEU A 143 7.38 10.86 -6.67
C LEU A 143 6.31 10.27 -7.60
N ASN A 144 6.75 9.45 -8.56
CA ASN A 144 5.84 8.61 -9.32
C ASN A 144 5.59 7.32 -8.54
N PHE A 145 4.34 7.10 -8.12
CA PHE A 145 3.94 5.93 -7.33
C PHE A 145 2.55 5.45 -7.72
N ALA A 146 2.23 4.23 -7.32
CA ALA A 146 0.92 3.62 -7.43
C ALA A 146 0.67 2.70 -6.21
N GLY A 147 -0.54 2.14 -6.14
CA GLY A 147 -0.96 1.25 -5.05
C GLY A 147 -1.51 2.00 -3.84
N ALA A 148 -2.56 1.44 -3.27
CA ALA A 148 -3.23 1.94 -2.07
C ALA A 148 -3.65 0.77 -1.16
N THR A 149 -2.85 -0.30 -1.14
CA THR A 149 -3.18 -1.51 -0.35
C THR A 149 -3.28 -1.21 1.14
N ALA A 150 -2.45 -0.31 1.65
CA ALA A 150 -2.57 0.14 3.05
C ALA A 150 -2.02 1.57 3.21
N TYR A 151 -2.83 2.43 3.84
CA TYR A 151 -2.48 3.82 4.12
C TYR A 151 -3.26 4.35 5.32
N ILE A 152 -2.72 5.37 5.97
CA ILE A 152 -3.32 6.00 7.14
C ILE A 152 -3.91 7.35 6.74
N VAL A 153 -5.15 7.59 7.16
CA VAL A 153 -5.82 8.89 7.02
C VAL A 153 -5.69 9.65 8.33
N ASN A 154 -5.20 10.88 8.22
CA ASN A 154 -5.04 11.76 9.37
C ASN A 154 -6.40 12.19 9.92
N HIS A 155 -6.63 12.02 11.22
CA HIS A 155 -7.90 12.35 11.87
C HIS A 155 -8.26 13.84 11.78
N ARG A 156 -7.27 14.75 11.74
CA ARG A 156 -7.50 16.19 11.62
C ARG A 156 -7.92 16.60 10.21
N THR A 157 -7.39 15.93 9.21
CA THR A 157 -7.60 16.34 7.80
C THR A 157 -8.48 15.37 7.01
N ARG A 158 -9.04 14.34 7.64
CA ARG A 158 -9.87 13.31 6.98
C ARG A 158 -11.07 13.91 6.22
N ARG A 159 -11.66 15.02 6.70
CA ARG A 159 -12.71 15.72 5.98
C ARG A 159 -12.22 16.33 4.67
N LYS A 160 -11.02 16.92 4.69
CA LYS A 160 -10.36 17.42 3.48
C LYS A 160 -10.07 16.29 2.50
N VAL A 161 -9.57 15.13 2.99
CA VAL A 161 -9.34 13.94 2.17
C VAL A 161 -10.64 13.46 1.52
N LEU A 162 -11.73 13.35 2.30
CA LEU A 162 -13.03 12.96 1.78
C LEU A 162 -13.53 13.93 0.70
N GLN A 163 -13.49 15.23 0.96
CA GLN A 163 -13.93 16.25 0.01
C GLN A 163 -13.11 16.22 -1.30
N ALA A 164 -11.81 16.01 -1.21
CA ALA A 164 -10.94 15.93 -2.39
C ALA A 164 -11.19 14.68 -3.24
N LEU A 165 -11.66 13.58 -2.63
CA LEU A 165 -11.99 12.33 -3.32
C LEU A 165 -13.43 12.29 -3.84
N ALA A 166 -14.36 12.95 -3.16
CA ALA A 166 -15.79 12.98 -3.45
C ALA A 166 -16.21 14.29 -4.14
N ASP A 167 -15.38 14.83 -5.03
CA ASP A 167 -15.63 16.11 -5.72
C ASP A 167 -16.73 16.04 -6.79
N GLY A 168 -17.36 14.88 -6.99
CA GLY A 168 -18.41 14.65 -7.98
C GLY A 168 -17.92 14.47 -9.42
N SER A 169 -16.60 14.48 -9.63
CA SER A 169 -16.03 14.22 -10.96
C SER A 169 -16.25 12.79 -11.41
N PRO A 170 -16.38 12.54 -12.73
CA PRO A 170 -16.38 11.19 -13.27
C PRO A 170 -15.12 10.40 -12.88
N LEU A 171 -15.27 9.09 -12.64
CA LEU A 171 -14.18 8.20 -12.26
C LEU A 171 -13.30 7.88 -13.48
N ASP A 172 -12.36 8.76 -13.78
CA ASP A 172 -11.45 8.67 -14.93
C ASP A 172 -10.06 8.17 -14.56
N LEU A 173 -9.75 8.07 -13.25
CA LEU A 173 -8.50 7.54 -12.73
C LEU A 173 -8.79 6.49 -11.65
N PRO A 174 -8.03 5.38 -11.59
CA PRO A 174 -8.01 4.48 -10.44
C PRO A 174 -7.73 5.24 -9.14
N TYR A 175 -8.17 4.69 -8.02
CA TYR A 175 -8.11 5.33 -6.70
C TYR A 175 -6.71 5.81 -6.32
N ASP A 176 -5.72 4.96 -6.46
CA ASP A 176 -4.32 5.23 -6.16
C ASP A 176 -3.73 6.33 -7.06
N LEU A 177 -4.09 6.34 -8.35
CA LEU A 177 -3.68 7.37 -9.29
C LEU A 177 -4.38 8.71 -9.02
N GLN A 178 -5.62 8.70 -8.54
CA GLN A 178 -6.30 9.89 -8.07
C GLN A 178 -5.63 10.47 -6.83
N LEU A 179 -5.26 9.63 -5.85
CA LEU A 179 -4.48 10.07 -4.69
C LEU A 179 -3.14 10.69 -5.12
N ARG A 180 -2.41 10.05 -6.04
CA ARG A 180 -1.17 10.59 -6.59
C ARG A 180 -1.39 11.96 -7.25
N LYS A 181 -2.46 12.13 -8.04
CA LYS A 181 -2.82 13.41 -8.66
C LYS A 181 -3.03 14.49 -7.60
N LEU A 182 -3.82 14.19 -6.56
CA LEU A 182 -4.11 15.13 -5.46
C LEU A 182 -2.87 15.52 -4.66
N ILE A 183 -1.95 14.58 -4.44
CA ILE A 183 -0.68 14.83 -3.75
C ILE A 183 0.26 15.66 -4.63
N ARG A 184 0.42 15.33 -5.91
CA ARG A 184 1.27 16.09 -6.83
C ARG A 184 0.77 17.54 -7.05
N SER A 185 -0.54 17.76 -7.04
CA SER A 185 -1.14 19.09 -7.13
C SER A 185 -1.15 19.84 -5.78
N LYS A 186 -0.56 19.26 -4.73
CA LYS A 186 -0.49 19.83 -3.37
C LYS A 186 -1.85 20.08 -2.72
N ILE A 187 -2.92 19.47 -3.24
CA ILE A 187 -4.23 19.46 -2.59
C ILE A 187 -4.16 18.61 -1.32
N LEU A 188 -3.47 17.45 -1.39
CA LEU A 188 -3.17 16.61 -0.23
C LEU A 188 -1.66 16.54 -0.01
N ARG A 189 -1.25 16.34 1.25
CA ARG A 189 0.14 16.05 1.64
C ARG A 189 0.25 14.56 1.92
N GLY A 190 1.06 13.87 1.11
CA GLY A 190 1.26 12.43 1.22
C GLY A 190 2.70 12.07 1.50
N HIS A 191 2.89 11.13 2.43
CA HIS A 191 4.20 10.57 2.75
C HIS A 191 4.12 9.05 2.74
N VAL A 192 5.27 8.38 2.67
CA VAL A 192 5.39 6.93 2.88
C VAL A 192 6.44 6.63 3.94
N ILE A 193 6.17 5.63 4.76
CA ILE A 193 7.10 5.12 5.78
C ILE A 193 8.08 4.15 5.11
N VAL A 194 9.38 4.30 5.35
CA VAL A 194 10.43 3.38 4.87
C VAL A 194 11.29 2.95 6.07
N PRO A 195 11.56 1.66 6.29
CA PRO A 195 11.04 0.46 5.58
C PRO A 195 9.51 0.42 5.62
N PHE A 196 8.89 -0.23 4.63
CA PHE A 196 7.44 -0.35 4.60
C PHE A 196 6.93 -1.12 5.83
N PRO A 197 6.04 -0.56 6.65
CA PRO A 197 5.47 -1.28 7.78
C PRO A 197 4.59 -2.45 7.37
N THR A 198 3.92 -2.35 6.22
CA THR A 198 3.07 -3.42 5.68
C THR A 198 3.62 -3.94 4.36
N SER A 199 3.09 -5.06 3.92
CA SER A 199 3.39 -5.65 2.63
C SER A 199 2.12 -6.29 2.05
N VAL A 200 2.28 -7.10 1.02
CA VAL A 200 1.18 -7.88 0.42
C VAL A 200 1.38 -9.36 0.63
N SER A 201 0.28 -10.03 0.96
CA SER A 201 0.23 -11.48 1.08
C SER A 201 0.29 -12.18 -0.29
N ALA A 202 0.30 -13.52 -0.28
CA ALA A 202 0.22 -14.32 -1.50
C ALA A 202 -1.09 -14.10 -2.30
N PHE A 203 -2.13 -13.55 -1.68
CA PHE A 203 -3.36 -13.20 -2.39
C PHE A 203 -3.18 -12.06 -3.42
N ALA A 204 -2.14 -11.23 -3.27
CA ALA A 204 -1.80 -10.22 -4.28
C ALA A 204 -1.32 -10.83 -5.60
N ASP A 205 -0.78 -12.05 -5.56
CA ASP A 205 -0.31 -12.76 -6.76
C ASP A 205 -1.48 -13.21 -7.67
N THR A 206 -2.73 -13.14 -7.18
CA THR A 206 -3.97 -13.49 -7.87
C THR A 206 -4.97 -12.33 -7.88
N SER A 207 -4.50 -11.12 -8.21
CA SER A 207 -5.33 -9.92 -8.24
C SER A 207 -6.49 -10.06 -9.24
N GLN A 208 -7.69 -9.59 -8.86
CA GLN A 208 -8.86 -9.56 -9.75
C GLN A 208 -8.91 -8.30 -10.62
N ILE A 209 -8.06 -7.32 -10.36
CA ILE A 209 -8.05 -6.01 -11.05
C ILE A 209 -6.95 -5.96 -12.10
N GLN A 210 -5.81 -6.59 -11.82
CA GLN A 210 -4.63 -6.57 -12.68
C GLN A 210 -4.51 -7.88 -13.46
N GLU A 211 -4.20 -7.78 -14.75
CA GLU A 211 -3.72 -8.92 -15.53
C GLU A 211 -2.31 -9.25 -15.05
N THR A 212 -2.05 -10.51 -14.73
CA THR A 212 -0.74 -10.99 -14.28
C THR A 212 0.29 -10.76 -15.38
N ASN A 213 1.05 -9.68 -15.27
CA ASN A 213 2.15 -9.37 -16.16
C ASN A 213 3.46 -9.24 -15.37
N LEU A 214 4.57 -9.17 -16.08
CA LEU A 214 5.90 -9.08 -15.48
C LEU A 214 6.05 -7.85 -14.58
N ALA A 215 5.47 -6.70 -14.96
CA ALA A 215 5.57 -5.47 -14.18
C ALA A 215 4.92 -5.65 -12.80
N ASP A 216 3.77 -6.32 -12.73
CA ASP A 216 3.08 -6.61 -11.48
C ASP A 216 3.91 -7.52 -10.56
N ALA A 217 4.56 -8.56 -11.13
CA ALA A 217 5.47 -9.42 -10.40
C ALA A 217 6.67 -8.65 -9.82
N VAL A 218 7.25 -7.75 -10.60
CA VAL A 218 8.34 -6.88 -10.17
C VAL A 218 7.91 -5.93 -9.05
N TRP A 219 6.74 -5.29 -9.18
CA TRP A 219 6.22 -4.38 -8.17
C TRP A 219 5.86 -5.11 -6.87
N THR A 220 5.31 -6.31 -6.96
CA THR A 220 5.03 -7.17 -5.80
C THR A 220 6.33 -7.59 -5.11
N ALA A 221 7.35 -8.00 -5.87
CA ALA A 221 8.66 -8.34 -5.32
C ALA A 221 9.31 -7.13 -4.64
N PHE A 222 9.25 -5.94 -5.24
CA PHE A 222 9.76 -4.71 -4.65
C PHE A 222 9.10 -4.40 -3.31
N ARG A 223 7.77 -4.49 -3.21
CA ARG A 223 7.02 -4.24 -1.97
C ARG A 223 7.47 -5.20 -0.86
N ARG A 224 7.57 -6.50 -1.17
CA ARG A 224 8.05 -7.53 -0.23
C ARG A 224 9.51 -7.33 0.17
N LEU A 225 10.38 -6.88 -0.73
CA LEU A 225 11.79 -6.59 -0.44
C LEU A 225 11.98 -5.31 0.38
N THR A 226 11.08 -4.34 0.24
CA THR A 226 11.15 -3.06 0.97
C THR A 226 10.43 -3.16 2.32
N TRP A 227 9.66 -4.20 2.55
CA TRP A 227 8.98 -4.48 3.80
C TRP A 227 9.96 -4.56 4.98
N LEU A 228 9.51 -4.12 6.15
CA LEU A 228 10.28 -4.14 7.40
C LEU A 228 10.76 -5.56 7.74
N GLU A 229 9.86 -6.55 7.66
CA GLU A 229 10.13 -7.98 7.92
C GLU A 229 10.38 -8.76 6.64
N ARG A 230 11.26 -8.25 5.81
CA ARG A 230 11.58 -8.80 4.50
C ARG A 230 11.69 -10.33 4.48
N ASP A 231 10.89 -10.95 3.63
CA ASP A 231 11.01 -12.35 3.22
C ASP A 231 11.51 -12.40 1.76
N ILE A 232 12.77 -12.76 1.58
CA ILE A 232 13.43 -12.78 0.27
C ILE A 232 12.83 -13.88 -0.60
N ASP A 233 12.57 -15.06 -0.06
CA ASP A 233 12.05 -16.19 -0.81
C ASP A 233 10.63 -15.90 -1.31
N ALA A 234 9.76 -15.40 -0.44
CA ALA A 234 8.43 -14.96 -0.83
C ALA A 234 8.46 -13.80 -1.85
N ALA A 235 9.41 -12.87 -1.72
CA ALA A 235 9.56 -11.77 -2.66
C ALA A 235 9.99 -12.20 -4.06
N MET A 236 10.87 -13.22 -4.15
CA MET A 236 11.41 -13.67 -5.42
C MET A 236 10.53 -14.70 -6.13
N LYS A 237 9.60 -15.35 -5.41
CA LYS A 237 8.73 -16.39 -5.95
C LYS A 237 7.92 -15.97 -7.19
N PRO A 238 7.28 -14.78 -7.24
CA PRO A 238 6.55 -14.33 -8.43
C PRO A 238 7.44 -14.17 -9.66
N LEU A 239 8.71 -13.79 -9.47
CA LEU A 239 9.68 -13.61 -10.55
C LEU A 239 10.19 -14.93 -11.11
N ALA A 240 10.30 -15.96 -10.27
CA ALA A 240 10.77 -17.30 -10.68
C ALA A 240 9.77 -18.04 -11.59
N ILE A 241 8.48 -17.68 -11.53
CA ILE A 241 7.41 -18.33 -12.30
C ILE A 241 7.29 -17.75 -13.72
N GLN A 242 7.79 -16.54 -13.94
CA GLN A 242 7.68 -15.87 -15.23
C GLN A 242 8.77 -16.33 -16.20
N LYS A 243 8.38 -16.76 -17.43
CA LYS A 243 9.35 -16.95 -18.50
C LYS A 243 10.05 -15.63 -18.75
N ALA A 244 11.39 -15.64 -18.73
CA ALA A 244 12.21 -14.46 -18.88
C ALA A 244 11.94 -13.76 -20.24
N GLU A 245 11.22 -12.64 -20.19
CA GLU A 245 11.30 -11.68 -21.27
C GLU A 245 12.59 -10.85 -21.13
N PRO A 246 13.18 -10.32 -22.22
CA PRO A 246 14.47 -9.61 -22.17
C PRO A 246 14.55 -8.48 -21.14
N GLY A 247 13.43 -7.77 -20.89
CA GLY A 247 13.36 -6.71 -19.88
C GLY A 247 13.32 -7.23 -18.45
N ALA A 248 12.75 -8.42 -18.23
CA ALA A 248 12.67 -9.06 -16.92
C ALA A 248 14.03 -9.53 -16.42
N GLU A 249 14.83 -10.08 -17.30
CA GLU A 249 16.17 -10.57 -16.95
C GLU A 249 17.06 -9.41 -16.46
N ALA A 250 17.01 -8.26 -17.11
CA ALA A 250 17.78 -7.09 -16.68
C ALA A 250 17.37 -6.60 -15.28
N PHE A 251 16.06 -6.63 -14.97
CA PHE A 251 15.58 -6.23 -13.65
C PHE A 251 15.87 -7.27 -12.57
N ALA A 252 15.71 -8.56 -12.88
CA ALA A 252 16.08 -9.66 -11.96
C ALA A 252 17.59 -9.62 -11.64
N ARG A 253 18.44 -9.34 -12.65
CA ARG A 253 19.88 -9.13 -12.45
C ARG A 253 20.17 -7.91 -11.57
N LEU A 254 19.43 -6.81 -11.74
CA LEU A 254 19.54 -5.63 -10.89
C LEU A 254 19.19 -5.96 -9.43
N LEU A 255 18.06 -6.62 -9.18
CA LEU A 255 17.66 -7.05 -7.84
C LEU A 255 18.69 -8.02 -7.23
N THR A 256 19.19 -8.98 -8.01
CA THR A 256 20.23 -9.91 -7.57
C THR A 256 21.53 -9.20 -7.24
N ALA A 257 21.94 -8.22 -8.04
CA ALA A 257 23.13 -7.41 -7.77
C ALA A 257 22.97 -6.57 -6.50
N MET A 258 21.80 -6.02 -6.25
CA MET A 258 21.48 -5.26 -5.03
C MET A 258 21.53 -6.15 -3.78
N GLN A 259 21.04 -7.39 -3.87
CA GLN A 259 21.12 -8.37 -2.78
C GLN A 259 22.55 -8.88 -2.55
N SER A 260 23.32 -9.13 -3.63
CA SER A 260 24.69 -9.61 -3.52
C SER A 260 25.68 -8.59 -2.98
N ALA A 261 25.37 -7.29 -3.10
CA ALA A 261 26.17 -6.23 -2.49
C ALA A 261 26.14 -6.31 -0.94
N ASP A 262 25.03 -6.79 -0.37
CA ASP A 262 24.92 -7.04 1.08
C ASP A 262 25.69 -8.29 1.53
N TYR A 263 25.82 -9.28 0.65
CA TYR A 263 26.51 -10.53 0.95
C TYR A 263 28.04 -10.36 1.02
N LYS A 264 28.59 -9.40 0.27
CA LYS A 264 30.04 -9.11 0.25
C LYS A 264 30.53 -8.28 1.43
N LYS A 265 29.63 -7.80 2.30
CA LYS A 265 29.96 -7.01 3.51
C LYS A 265 29.97 -7.83 4.80
N LYS A 266 29.80 -9.14 4.70
CA LYS A 266 30.04 -10.10 5.79
C LYS A 266 31.38 -10.79 5.58
#